data_89fdec9ee4392be667ea355dedb66cbb
#
_entry.id   89fdec9ee4392be667ea355dedb66cbb
#
_cell.length_a   1.000
_cell.length_b   1.000
_cell.length_c   1.000
_cell.angle_alpha   90.00
_cell.angle_beta   90.00
_cell.angle_gamma   90.00
#
_symmetry.space_group_name_H-M   'P 1'
#
loop_
_entity.id
_entity.type
_entity.pdbx_description
1 polymer ?
#
loop_
_entity_poly.entity_id
_entity_poly.type
_entity_poly.pdbx_seq_one_letter_code
_entity_poly.pdbx_strand_id
1 'polypeptide(L)'
;MKTKRLSKSLVDYIDNHADEFWLQYRWKDGKPVCPYCNSLDKQYHCSDGRYKCGHCNKRYSSVVGTAFQNTKLTMKTIVKGIFFLFVTRSASAVMLSSYLNVNNDTAYFFLKRMQMATKQDFKLSGKIAMDEVYMGGKWRNKHYRKKRAILKENAIIPQTQDRFNRKEAALGMDVCKRPVYGGNDKQHIFLEQMPSHFDSNDLKQSFDRHSEDVTICISDDSKLYNDWGTPLEVNSHSKKQYQTKNGLSSNSIEGTFSHLRTFMRAHIHCKEKYLQLYLNWFVFKWNHRKQSYQEMFGALVDCLAKGTCRYRDVLEYDALKKYREREAQIKQNIQKQLQVLKEALQMEVVKYVEWNGRWYTIENINNLVPTDG
;
A
#
# COMPACT_ATOMS: atom_id res chain seq x y z
N MET A 1 1.86 -13.63 14.42
CA MET A 1 1.84 -12.55 15.44
C MET A 1 0.88 -12.93 16.55
N LYS A 2 1.35 -13.13 17.77
CA LYS A 2 0.47 -13.33 18.94
C LYS A 2 -0.15 -11.98 19.31
N THR A 3 -1.46 -11.94 19.55
CA THR A 3 -2.14 -10.75 20.07
C THR A 3 -1.72 -10.58 21.51
N LYS A 4 -0.92 -9.56 21.80
CA LYS A 4 -0.55 -9.25 23.19
C LYS A 4 -1.73 -8.45 23.78
N ARG A 5 -2.23 -8.85 24.95
CA ARG A 5 -3.26 -8.09 25.66
C ARG A 5 -2.61 -6.93 26.42
N LEU A 6 -3.20 -5.75 26.32
CA LEU A 6 -2.87 -4.66 27.24
C LEU A 6 -3.22 -5.09 28.66
N SER A 7 -2.31 -4.91 29.60
CA SER A 7 -2.64 -5.07 31.02
C SER A 7 -3.61 -3.98 31.44
N LYS A 8 -4.48 -4.29 32.40
CA LYS A 8 -5.40 -3.28 32.97
C LYS A 8 -4.61 -2.08 33.51
N SER A 9 -3.49 -2.33 34.18
CA SER A 9 -2.60 -1.30 34.69
C SER A 9 -2.07 -0.33 33.64
N LEU A 10 -1.77 -0.81 32.41
CA LEU A 10 -1.32 0.06 31.32
C LEU A 10 -2.47 0.91 30.76
N VAL A 11 -3.69 0.36 30.69
CA VAL A 11 -4.87 1.13 30.28
C VAL A 11 -5.17 2.22 31.30
N ASP A 12 -5.15 1.90 32.57
CA ASP A 12 -5.38 2.85 33.64
C ASP A 12 -4.27 3.93 33.68
N TYR A 13 -3.02 3.55 33.40
CA TYR A 13 -1.91 4.50 33.28
C TYR A 13 -2.14 5.47 32.11
N ILE A 14 -2.49 4.97 30.93
CA ILE A 14 -2.79 5.81 29.74
C ILE A 14 -3.96 6.76 30.05
N ASP A 15 -4.97 6.30 30.79
CA ASP A 15 -6.14 7.11 31.13
C ASP A 15 -5.80 8.32 31.98
N ASN A 16 -4.78 8.22 32.82
CA ASN A 16 -4.38 9.27 33.76
C ASN A 16 -3.16 10.08 33.29
N HIS A 17 -2.31 9.51 32.40
CA HIS A 17 -1.00 10.08 32.04
C HIS A 17 -0.79 10.17 30.52
N ALA A 18 -1.87 10.29 29.73
CA ALA A 18 -1.78 10.28 28.26
C ALA A 18 -0.90 11.41 27.70
N ASP A 19 -0.98 12.62 28.27
CA ASP A 19 -0.18 13.77 27.83
C ASP A 19 1.30 13.54 28.13
N GLU A 20 1.63 13.13 29.36
CA GLU A 20 3.01 12.83 29.76
C GLU A 20 3.61 11.72 28.91
N PHE A 21 2.81 10.65 28.71
CA PHE A 21 3.20 9.53 27.85
C PHE A 21 3.47 9.95 26.43
N TRP A 22 2.60 10.79 25.82
CA TRP A 22 2.82 11.34 24.48
C TRP A 22 4.07 12.20 24.43
N LEU A 23 4.28 13.11 25.38
CA LEU A 23 5.40 14.05 25.42
C LEU A 23 6.75 13.35 25.52
N GLN A 24 6.82 12.25 26.31
CA GLN A 24 8.03 11.43 26.46
C GLN A 24 8.55 10.90 25.11
N TYR A 25 7.66 10.51 24.21
CA TYR A 25 8.04 10.00 22.88
C TYR A 25 8.12 11.10 21.82
N ARG A 26 7.34 12.18 22.00
CA ARG A 26 7.33 13.30 21.06
C ARG A 26 8.63 14.11 21.10
N TRP A 27 9.15 14.30 22.29
CA TRP A 27 10.38 15.04 22.53
C TRP A 27 11.32 14.21 23.41
N LYS A 28 12.18 13.42 22.78
CA LYS A 28 13.04 12.41 23.43
C LYS A 28 13.89 12.95 24.58
N ASP A 29 14.32 14.23 24.47
CA ASP A 29 15.11 14.90 25.50
C ASP A 29 14.25 15.71 26.48
N GLY A 30 12.94 15.53 26.47
CA GLY A 30 11.99 16.30 27.28
C GLY A 30 11.90 17.78 26.90
N LYS A 31 12.63 18.23 25.87
CA LYS A 31 12.65 19.63 25.45
C LYS A 31 11.75 19.85 24.23
N PRO A 32 10.70 20.69 24.35
CA PRO A 32 9.84 21.03 23.24
C PRO A 32 10.63 21.68 22.10
N VAL A 33 10.36 21.24 20.87
CA VAL A 33 10.90 21.82 19.63
C VAL A 33 9.79 22.57 18.92
N CYS A 34 10.03 23.82 18.56
CA CYS A 34 9.05 24.61 17.83
C CYS A 34 8.82 24.03 16.42
N PRO A 35 7.59 23.63 16.04
CA PRO A 35 7.32 23.05 14.73
C PRO A 35 7.34 24.07 13.59
N TYR A 36 7.50 25.36 13.87
CA TYR A 36 7.51 26.43 12.87
C TYR A 36 8.90 26.94 12.52
N CYS A 37 9.82 26.97 13.48
CA CYS A 37 11.17 27.49 13.27
C CYS A 37 12.28 26.54 13.76
N ASN A 38 11.90 25.36 14.23
CA ASN A 38 12.79 24.30 14.76
C ASN A 38 13.70 24.75 15.93
N SER A 39 13.40 25.91 16.57
CA SER A 39 14.15 26.37 17.72
C SER A 39 13.88 25.51 18.95
N LEU A 40 14.93 25.18 19.67
CA LEU A 40 14.92 24.54 21.01
C LEU A 40 14.92 25.59 22.12
N ASP A 41 15.29 26.84 21.82
CA ASP A 41 15.46 27.87 22.79
C ASP A 41 14.11 28.40 23.31
N LYS A 42 14.06 28.63 24.63
CA LYS A 42 12.97 29.35 25.31
C LYS A 42 11.55 28.96 24.85
N GLN A 43 11.19 27.70 25.15
CA GLN A 43 9.81 27.23 24.94
C GLN A 43 9.02 27.43 26.23
N TYR A 44 8.04 28.32 26.21
CA TYR A 44 7.19 28.61 27.37
C TYR A 44 5.97 27.69 27.37
N HIS A 45 5.72 26.98 28.48
CA HIS A 45 4.48 26.24 28.65
C HIS A 45 3.39 27.21 29.17
N CYS A 46 2.28 27.28 28.43
CA CYS A 46 1.15 28.15 28.72
C CYS A 46 0.12 27.42 29.61
N SER A 47 -0.69 28.18 30.36
CA SER A 47 -1.76 27.66 31.22
C SER A 47 -2.83 26.83 30.47
N ASP A 48 -2.96 27.04 29.17
CA ASP A 48 -3.88 26.31 28.28
C ASP A 48 -3.30 25.00 27.73
N GLY A 49 -2.16 24.53 28.25
CA GLY A 49 -1.47 23.31 27.83
C GLY A 49 -0.72 23.42 26.50
N ARG A 50 -0.68 24.61 25.88
CA ARG A 50 0.10 24.88 24.68
C ARG A 50 1.49 25.39 25.03
N TYR A 51 2.36 25.43 24.01
CA TYR A 51 3.69 26.01 24.09
C TYR A 51 3.75 27.30 23.29
N LYS A 52 4.54 28.26 23.74
CA LYS A 52 4.89 29.49 23.01
C LYS A 52 6.39 29.50 22.76
N CYS A 53 6.78 29.62 21.50
CA CYS A 53 8.18 29.75 21.11
C CYS A 53 8.69 31.17 21.39
N GLY A 54 9.79 31.28 22.14
CA GLY A 54 10.46 32.57 22.39
C GLY A 54 11.13 33.17 21.19
N HIS A 55 11.50 32.35 20.18
CA HIS A 55 12.15 32.83 18.95
C HIS A 55 11.15 33.39 17.92
N CYS A 56 10.12 32.62 17.55
CA CYS A 56 9.15 33.05 16.52
C CYS A 56 7.81 33.52 17.09
N ASN A 57 7.63 33.56 18.40
CA ASN A 57 6.42 33.97 19.14
C ASN A 57 5.13 33.18 18.82
N LYS A 58 5.20 32.12 18.00
CA LYS A 58 4.03 31.30 17.66
C LYS A 58 3.67 30.36 18.79
N ARG A 59 2.35 30.14 18.98
CA ARG A 59 1.81 29.14 19.89
C ARG A 59 1.55 27.82 19.18
N TYR A 60 1.81 26.70 19.82
CA TYR A 60 1.59 25.36 19.28
C TYR A 60 1.26 24.34 20.37
N SER A 61 0.55 23.30 20.02
CA SER A 61 0.34 22.12 20.88
C SER A 61 1.31 21.00 20.48
N SER A 62 1.43 20.00 21.32
CA SER A 62 2.32 18.84 21.07
C SER A 62 1.97 18.03 19.82
N VAL A 63 0.76 18.16 19.27
CA VAL A 63 0.33 17.51 18.03
C VAL A 63 0.61 18.33 16.76
N VAL A 64 0.99 19.60 16.88
CA VAL A 64 1.36 20.43 15.71
C VAL A 64 2.63 19.88 15.06
N GLY A 65 2.64 19.80 13.75
CA GLY A 65 3.72 19.17 12.99
C GLY A 65 3.65 17.63 12.96
N THR A 66 2.57 17.04 13.45
CA THR A 66 2.36 15.59 13.39
C THR A 66 1.17 15.21 12.51
N ALA A 67 1.02 13.93 12.23
CA ALA A 67 -0.14 13.42 11.51
C ALA A 67 -1.48 13.73 12.21
N PHE A 68 -1.48 14.05 13.50
CA PHE A 68 -2.67 14.46 14.26
C PHE A 68 -2.88 15.97 14.35
N GLN A 69 -2.13 16.76 13.60
CA GLN A 69 -2.35 18.21 13.56
C GLN A 69 -3.80 18.55 13.23
N ASN A 70 -4.32 19.59 13.86
CA ASN A 70 -5.71 20.07 13.72
C ASN A 70 -6.78 19.03 14.10
N THR A 71 -6.43 18.03 14.90
CA THR A 71 -7.42 17.13 15.48
C THR A 71 -8.20 17.81 16.60
N LYS A 72 -9.48 17.43 16.75
CA LYS A 72 -10.31 17.79 17.90
C LYS A 72 -10.31 16.69 18.99
N LEU A 73 -9.59 15.59 18.76
CA LEU A 73 -9.49 14.49 19.71
C LEU A 73 -8.59 14.91 20.89
N THR A 74 -8.96 14.46 22.09
CA THR A 74 -8.11 14.61 23.28
C THR A 74 -6.87 13.73 23.17
N MET A 75 -5.79 14.09 23.85
CA MET A 75 -4.58 13.26 23.88
C MET A 75 -4.87 11.84 24.40
N LYS A 76 -5.72 11.73 25.41
CA LYS A 76 -6.20 10.44 25.93
C LYS A 76 -6.81 9.57 24.81
N THR A 77 -7.67 10.15 23.98
CA THR A 77 -8.31 9.44 22.85
C THR A 77 -7.27 9.05 21.80
N ILE A 78 -6.29 9.92 21.50
CA ILE A 78 -5.22 9.65 20.53
C ILE A 78 -4.38 8.48 21.00
N VAL A 79 -3.85 8.55 22.22
CA VAL A 79 -2.98 7.51 22.80
C VAL A 79 -3.72 6.17 22.91
N LYS A 80 -4.97 6.18 23.39
CA LYS A 80 -5.82 4.97 23.41
C LYS A 80 -5.99 4.36 22.03
N GLY A 81 -6.29 5.17 21.02
CA GLY A 81 -6.47 4.72 19.65
C GLY A 81 -5.19 4.10 19.06
N ILE A 82 -4.04 4.72 19.33
CA ILE A 82 -2.74 4.20 18.94
C ILE A 82 -2.51 2.82 19.56
N PHE A 83 -2.67 2.70 20.88
CA PHE A 83 -2.50 1.42 21.56
C PHE A 83 -3.47 0.36 21.09
N PHE A 84 -4.75 0.71 20.89
CA PHE A 84 -5.72 -0.24 20.35
C PHE A 84 -5.30 -0.80 19.00
N LEU A 85 -4.90 0.05 18.05
CA LEU A 85 -4.42 -0.37 16.73
C LEU A 85 -3.13 -1.18 16.81
N PHE A 86 -2.37 -0.95 17.85
CA PHE A 86 -1.10 -1.59 18.10
C PHE A 86 -1.24 -3.03 18.57
N VAL A 87 -2.09 -3.26 19.59
CA VAL A 87 -2.27 -4.59 20.20
C VAL A 87 -3.18 -5.49 19.38
N THR A 88 -4.11 -4.91 18.62
CA THR A 88 -4.97 -5.69 17.73
C THR A 88 -4.19 -6.15 16.51
N ARG A 89 -4.37 -7.41 16.11
CA ARG A 89 -3.74 -7.94 14.88
C ARG A 89 -4.15 -7.11 13.69
N SER A 90 -5.44 -6.80 13.60
CA SER A 90 -6.05 -5.97 12.58
C SER A 90 -7.33 -5.38 13.15
N ALA A 91 -7.57 -4.09 12.98
CA ALA A 91 -8.76 -3.41 13.46
C ALA A 91 -9.39 -2.58 12.36
N SER A 92 -10.70 -2.76 12.17
CA SER A 92 -11.50 -1.90 11.28
C SER A 92 -11.80 -0.54 11.94
N ALA A 93 -12.20 0.44 11.13
CA ALA A 93 -12.65 1.74 11.65
C ALA A 93 -13.87 1.59 12.58
N VAL A 94 -14.76 0.63 12.31
CA VAL A 94 -15.92 0.34 13.16
C VAL A 94 -15.49 -0.17 14.54
N MET A 95 -14.54 -1.09 14.61
CA MET A 95 -13.99 -1.56 15.89
C MET A 95 -13.32 -0.42 16.66
N LEU A 96 -12.57 0.43 15.96
CA LEU A 96 -11.91 1.59 16.56
C LEU A 96 -12.92 2.62 17.06
N SER A 97 -14.00 2.89 16.31
CA SER A 97 -15.05 3.84 16.71
C SER A 97 -15.77 3.40 17.99
N SER A 98 -16.11 2.11 18.08
CA SER A 98 -16.70 1.53 19.28
C SER A 98 -15.76 1.60 20.49
N TYR A 99 -14.47 1.31 20.28
CA TYR A 99 -13.48 1.34 21.37
C TYR A 99 -13.23 2.77 21.91
N LEU A 100 -13.15 3.75 21.01
CA LEU A 100 -12.86 5.15 21.37
C LEU A 100 -14.11 5.96 21.69
N ASN A 101 -15.30 5.41 21.48
CA ASN A 101 -16.59 6.11 21.58
C ASN A 101 -16.63 7.39 20.71
N VAL A 102 -16.22 7.25 19.44
CA VAL A 102 -16.25 8.32 18.45
C VAL A 102 -17.06 7.86 17.22
N ASN A 103 -17.47 8.79 16.35
CA ASN A 103 -18.19 8.40 15.13
C ASN A 103 -17.25 7.64 14.15
N ASN A 104 -17.86 6.88 13.23
CA ASN A 104 -17.13 6.04 12.28
C ASN A 104 -16.21 6.85 11.35
N ASP A 105 -16.60 8.04 10.95
CA ASP A 105 -15.79 8.88 10.06
C ASP A 105 -14.54 9.38 10.77
N THR A 106 -14.68 9.76 12.05
CA THR A 106 -13.53 10.15 12.90
C THR A 106 -12.57 8.98 13.08
N ALA A 107 -13.09 7.78 13.39
CA ALA A 107 -12.27 6.59 13.54
C ALA A 107 -11.62 6.17 12.21
N TYR A 108 -12.35 6.27 11.10
CA TYR A 108 -11.81 6.00 9.76
C TYR A 108 -10.67 6.95 9.42
N PHE A 109 -10.85 8.25 9.67
CA PHE A 109 -9.82 9.24 9.41
C PHE A 109 -8.61 9.05 10.35
N PHE A 110 -8.84 8.72 11.61
CA PHE A 110 -7.77 8.35 12.55
C PHE A 110 -6.93 7.19 12.00
N LEU A 111 -7.59 6.10 11.58
CA LEU A 111 -6.93 4.94 10.99
C LEU A 111 -6.11 5.32 9.74
N LYS A 112 -6.65 6.17 8.87
CA LYS A 112 -5.95 6.64 7.67
C LYS A 112 -4.71 7.48 7.98
N ARG A 113 -4.79 8.37 8.98
CA ARG A 113 -3.63 9.12 9.47
C ARG A 113 -2.51 8.21 9.93
N MET A 114 -2.85 7.19 10.72
CA MET A 114 -1.90 6.18 11.17
C MET A 114 -1.25 5.44 9.99
N GLN A 115 -2.06 4.98 9.04
CA GLN A 115 -1.61 4.23 7.87
C GLN A 115 -0.73 5.08 6.93
N MET A 116 -1.03 6.37 6.76
CA MET A 116 -0.21 7.28 5.95
C MET A 116 1.13 7.58 6.61
N ALA A 117 1.13 7.83 7.91
CA ALA A 117 2.34 8.14 8.67
C ALA A 117 3.32 6.97 8.73
N THR A 118 2.83 5.73 8.68
CA THR A 118 3.65 4.52 8.81
C THR A 118 4.26 4.02 7.51
N LYS A 119 4.26 4.81 6.44
CA LYS A 119 5.09 4.53 5.27
C LYS A 119 6.55 4.50 5.72
N GLN A 120 7.21 3.39 5.43
CA GLN A 120 8.61 3.17 5.77
C GLN A 120 9.45 3.11 4.50
N ASP A 121 10.66 3.66 4.60
CA ASP A 121 11.65 3.66 3.52
C ASP A 121 12.81 2.69 3.87
N PHE A 122 12.47 1.54 4.47
CA PHE A 122 13.44 0.48 4.72
C PHE A 122 13.98 -0.10 3.42
N LYS A 123 15.28 -0.31 3.40
CA LYS A 123 15.97 -1.05 2.36
C LYS A 123 16.23 -2.48 2.82
N LEU A 124 15.88 -3.45 1.99
CA LEU A 124 16.23 -4.84 2.19
C LEU A 124 17.64 -5.08 1.68
N SER A 125 18.37 -6.00 2.30
CA SER A 125 19.76 -6.30 1.91
C SER A 125 20.07 -7.80 1.96
N GLY A 126 21.20 -8.19 1.36
CA GLY A 126 21.67 -9.58 1.36
C GLY A 126 20.80 -10.51 0.54
N LYS A 127 20.21 -11.54 1.17
CA LYS A 127 19.38 -12.55 0.51
C LYS A 127 17.92 -12.17 0.60
N ILE A 128 17.27 -11.87 -0.54
CA ILE A 128 15.90 -11.38 -0.60
C ILE A 128 15.02 -12.39 -1.33
N ALA A 129 14.00 -12.91 -0.65
CA ALA A 129 12.93 -13.69 -1.27
C ALA A 129 11.84 -12.73 -1.79
N MET A 130 11.44 -12.89 -3.03
CA MET A 130 10.47 -12.04 -3.74
C MET A 130 9.34 -12.88 -4.31
N ASP A 131 8.14 -12.31 -4.32
CA ASP A 131 6.97 -12.96 -4.92
C ASP A 131 5.81 -11.95 -5.04
N GLU A 132 4.75 -12.30 -5.78
CA GLU A 132 3.53 -11.53 -5.89
C GLU A 132 2.35 -12.24 -5.21
N VAL A 133 1.50 -11.44 -4.61
CA VAL A 133 0.23 -11.91 -4.08
C VAL A 133 -0.94 -11.12 -4.65
N TYR A 134 -1.96 -11.82 -5.09
CA TYR A 134 -3.17 -11.19 -5.62
C TYR A 134 -4.22 -11.06 -4.53
N MET A 135 -4.51 -9.82 -4.14
CA MET A 135 -5.48 -9.48 -3.09
C MET A 135 -6.87 -9.24 -3.69
N GLY A 136 -7.90 -9.77 -3.06
CA GLY A 136 -9.31 -9.57 -3.46
C GLY A 136 -10.19 -10.79 -3.21
N GLY A 137 -11.50 -10.58 -3.37
CA GLY A 137 -12.48 -11.66 -3.22
C GLY A 137 -12.50 -12.60 -4.44
N LYS A 138 -12.95 -13.84 -4.21
CA LYS A 138 -13.08 -14.82 -5.31
C LYS A 138 -14.13 -14.33 -6.32
N TRP A 139 -13.82 -14.39 -7.61
CA TRP A 139 -14.73 -14.01 -8.70
C TRP A 139 -16.09 -14.71 -8.58
N ARG A 140 -16.10 -16.02 -8.29
CA ARG A 140 -17.32 -16.80 -8.14
C ARG A 140 -18.29 -16.24 -7.10
N ASN A 141 -17.80 -15.54 -6.07
CA ASN A 141 -18.59 -14.98 -4.97
C ASN A 141 -19.15 -13.57 -5.28
N LYS A 142 -18.79 -12.98 -6.43
CA LYS A 142 -19.31 -11.66 -6.79
C LYS A 142 -20.74 -11.78 -7.34
N HIS A 143 -21.59 -10.83 -6.93
CA HIS A 143 -22.96 -10.75 -7.47
C HIS A 143 -22.95 -10.52 -9.00
N TYR A 144 -23.89 -11.10 -9.72
CA TYR A 144 -23.97 -11.05 -11.19
C TYR A 144 -23.88 -9.62 -11.77
N ARG A 145 -24.65 -8.66 -11.21
CA ARG A 145 -24.58 -7.24 -11.65
C ARG A 145 -23.18 -6.67 -11.57
N LYS A 146 -22.44 -7.00 -10.49
CA LYS A 146 -21.06 -6.54 -10.29
C LYS A 146 -20.10 -7.20 -11.26
N LYS A 147 -20.27 -8.49 -11.55
CA LYS A 147 -19.49 -9.19 -12.59
C LYS A 147 -19.69 -8.53 -13.95
N ARG A 148 -20.94 -8.26 -14.34
CA ARG A 148 -21.27 -7.62 -15.61
C ARG A 148 -20.70 -6.20 -15.73
N ALA A 149 -20.76 -5.42 -14.66
CA ALA A 149 -20.19 -4.07 -14.63
C ALA A 149 -18.67 -4.11 -14.86
N ILE A 150 -17.96 -5.00 -14.17
CA ILE A 150 -16.51 -5.16 -14.29
C ILE A 150 -16.12 -5.61 -15.70
N LEU A 151 -16.83 -6.58 -16.29
CA LEU A 151 -16.56 -7.03 -17.64
C LEU A 151 -16.78 -5.91 -18.67
N LYS A 152 -17.86 -5.13 -18.50
CA LYS A 152 -18.14 -3.96 -19.36
C LYS A 152 -17.07 -2.88 -19.23
N GLU A 153 -16.65 -2.57 -18.01
CA GLU A 153 -15.62 -1.56 -17.74
C GLU A 153 -14.26 -1.90 -18.37
N ASN A 154 -13.97 -3.20 -18.51
CA ASN A 154 -12.73 -3.70 -19.10
C ASN A 154 -12.88 -4.18 -20.54
N ALA A 155 -13.96 -3.79 -21.24
CA ALA A 155 -14.26 -4.16 -22.62
C ALA A 155 -14.29 -5.68 -22.88
N ILE A 156 -14.53 -6.50 -21.86
CA ILE A 156 -14.66 -7.95 -21.99
C ILE A 156 -16.11 -8.25 -22.38
N ILE A 157 -16.32 -8.68 -23.60
CA ILE A 157 -17.67 -9.00 -24.14
C ILE A 157 -17.98 -10.47 -23.81
N PRO A 158 -19.02 -10.76 -23.00
CA PRO A 158 -19.44 -12.15 -22.76
C PRO A 158 -20.01 -12.75 -24.07
N GLN A 159 -19.47 -13.88 -24.49
CA GLN A 159 -19.89 -14.56 -25.73
C GLN A 159 -21.25 -15.27 -25.60
N THR A 160 -21.76 -15.50 -24.39
CA THR A 160 -23.04 -16.17 -24.15
C THR A 160 -23.77 -15.54 -22.96
N GLN A 161 -25.13 -15.47 -23.06
CA GLN A 161 -25.99 -14.86 -22.01
C GLN A 161 -26.08 -15.68 -20.71
N ASP A 162 -25.88 -17.00 -20.76
CA ASP A 162 -26.26 -17.88 -19.67
C ASP A 162 -25.13 -18.49 -18.81
N ARG A 163 -23.91 -18.52 -19.27
CA ARG A 163 -22.79 -19.03 -18.47
C ARG A 163 -21.48 -18.34 -18.83
N PHE A 164 -20.87 -17.69 -17.83
CA PHE A 164 -19.47 -17.30 -17.94
C PHE A 164 -18.64 -18.57 -18.20
N ASN A 165 -18.06 -18.68 -19.40
CA ASN A 165 -17.16 -19.78 -19.68
C ASN A 165 -15.87 -19.66 -18.83
N ARG A 166 -15.03 -20.72 -18.82
CA ARG A 166 -13.80 -20.74 -18.02
C ARG A 166 -12.82 -19.62 -18.41
N LYS A 167 -12.76 -19.23 -19.69
CA LYS A 167 -11.90 -18.15 -20.16
C LYS A 167 -12.37 -16.78 -19.64
N GLU A 168 -13.67 -16.48 -19.72
CA GLU A 168 -14.26 -15.25 -19.15
C GLU A 168 -14.10 -15.18 -17.63
N ALA A 169 -14.24 -16.32 -16.94
CA ALA A 169 -14.00 -16.39 -15.51
C ALA A 169 -12.54 -16.12 -15.15
N ALA A 170 -11.58 -16.60 -15.95
CA ALA A 170 -10.17 -16.34 -15.78
C ALA A 170 -9.85 -14.85 -16.00
N LEU A 171 -10.28 -14.26 -17.12
CA LEU A 171 -10.13 -12.84 -17.42
C LEU A 171 -10.76 -11.96 -16.34
N GLY A 172 -12.00 -12.28 -15.90
CA GLY A 172 -12.65 -11.55 -14.82
C GLY A 172 -11.98 -11.73 -13.45
N MET A 173 -11.29 -12.83 -13.20
CA MET A 173 -10.48 -13.02 -12.00
C MET A 173 -9.26 -12.11 -11.99
N ASP A 174 -8.55 -11.98 -13.11
CA ASP A 174 -7.35 -11.17 -13.21
C ASP A 174 -7.66 -9.68 -13.06
N VAL A 175 -8.70 -9.21 -13.72
CA VAL A 175 -9.17 -7.80 -13.62
C VAL A 175 -9.66 -7.44 -12.21
N CYS A 176 -10.14 -8.40 -11.43
CA CYS A 176 -10.67 -8.15 -10.09
C CYS A 176 -9.64 -8.26 -8.98
N LYS A 177 -8.49 -8.80 -9.25
CA LYS A 177 -7.44 -8.98 -8.28
C LYS A 177 -6.55 -7.73 -8.27
N ARG A 178 -6.03 -7.45 -7.10
CA ARG A 178 -5.11 -6.34 -6.85
C ARG A 178 -3.75 -6.95 -6.56
N PRO A 179 -2.82 -6.86 -7.49
CA PRO A 179 -1.50 -7.42 -7.28
C PRO A 179 -0.75 -6.61 -6.22
N VAL A 180 -0.03 -7.31 -5.38
CA VAL A 180 0.88 -6.77 -4.39
C VAL A 180 2.20 -7.50 -4.54
N TYR A 181 3.24 -6.77 -4.86
CA TYR A 181 4.60 -7.25 -4.93
C TYR A 181 5.27 -7.10 -3.57
N GLY A 182 6.13 -8.03 -3.19
CA GLY A 182 6.83 -7.98 -1.93
C GLY A 182 8.19 -8.65 -1.91
N GLY A 183 9.03 -8.20 -1.00
CA GLY A 183 10.31 -8.79 -0.68
C GLY A 183 10.49 -9.01 0.81
N ASN A 184 11.30 -10.00 1.16
CA ASN A 184 11.59 -10.41 2.54
C ASN A 184 13.05 -10.87 2.67
N ASP A 185 13.83 -10.19 3.51
CA ASP A 185 15.22 -10.55 3.88
C ASP A 185 15.31 -11.31 5.22
N LYS A 186 14.18 -11.84 5.73
CA LYS A 186 13.97 -12.47 7.05
C LYS A 186 13.90 -11.50 8.23
N GLN A 187 14.44 -10.30 8.12
CA GLN A 187 14.36 -9.28 9.18
C GLN A 187 13.23 -8.28 8.85
N HIS A 188 13.26 -7.75 7.66
CA HIS A 188 12.32 -6.75 7.17
C HIS A 188 11.57 -7.25 5.94
N ILE A 189 10.50 -6.55 5.63
CA ILE A 189 9.73 -6.74 4.40
C ILE A 189 9.43 -5.39 3.76
N PHE A 190 9.23 -5.39 2.46
CA PHE A 190 8.45 -4.37 1.79
C PHE A 190 7.24 -5.00 1.10
N LEU A 191 6.18 -4.21 0.92
CA LEU A 191 5.00 -4.58 0.13
C LEU A 191 4.56 -3.35 -0.66
N GLU A 192 4.44 -3.49 -1.96
CA GLU A 192 3.98 -2.44 -2.86
C GLU A 192 2.80 -2.91 -3.69
N GLN A 193 1.76 -2.07 -3.75
CA GLN A 193 0.61 -2.30 -4.62
C GLN A 193 1.03 -2.03 -6.06
N MET A 194 0.82 -3.02 -6.93
CA MET A 194 1.09 -2.92 -8.36
C MET A 194 -0.19 -2.62 -9.13
N PRO A 195 -0.11 -2.03 -10.34
CA PRO A 195 -1.24 -1.93 -11.25
C PRO A 195 -1.72 -3.31 -11.70
N SER A 196 -2.91 -3.39 -12.28
CA SER A 196 -3.46 -4.69 -12.74
C SER A 196 -2.64 -5.31 -13.86
N HIS A 197 -2.01 -4.48 -14.68
CA HIS A 197 -1.11 -4.86 -15.76
C HIS A 197 0.28 -4.27 -15.48
N PHE A 198 1.08 -4.97 -14.71
CA PHE A 198 2.47 -4.64 -14.44
C PHE A 198 3.39 -5.53 -15.29
N ASP A 199 4.56 -5.02 -15.57
CA ASP A 199 5.61 -5.73 -16.30
C ASP A 199 6.87 -5.98 -15.44
N SER A 200 7.88 -6.64 -16.00
CA SER A 200 9.16 -6.89 -15.34
C SER A 200 9.86 -5.59 -14.91
N ASN A 201 9.74 -4.54 -15.70
CA ASN A 201 10.36 -3.25 -15.39
C ASN A 201 9.67 -2.54 -14.20
N ASP A 202 8.35 -2.65 -14.10
CA ASP A 202 7.61 -2.13 -12.94
C ASP A 202 8.04 -2.81 -11.64
N LEU A 203 8.23 -4.15 -11.68
CA LEU A 203 8.72 -4.92 -10.54
C LEU A 203 10.18 -4.56 -10.21
N LYS A 204 11.05 -4.46 -11.23
CA LYS A 204 12.45 -4.06 -11.05
C LYS A 204 12.56 -2.68 -10.41
N GLN A 205 11.81 -1.69 -10.91
CA GLN A 205 11.80 -0.35 -10.32
C GLN A 205 11.30 -0.35 -8.87
N SER A 206 10.31 -1.20 -8.56
CA SER A 206 9.86 -1.38 -7.18
C SER A 206 10.96 -1.97 -6.32
N PHE A 207 11.61 -3.03 -6.80
CA PHE A 207 12.71 -3.70 -6.11
C PHE A 207 13.87 -2.73 -5.82
N ASP A 208 14.33 -1.99 -6.81
CA ASP A 208 15.45 -1.04 -6.69
C ASP A 208 15.14 0.10 -5.69
N ARG A 209 13.85 0.49 -5.57
CA ARG A 209 13.44 1.45 -4.54
C ARG A 209 13.54 0.90 -3.11
N HIS A 210 13.40 -0.41 -2.94
CA HIS A 210 13.26 -1.06 -1.64
C HIS A 210 14.44 -1.96 -1.25
N SER A 211 15.50 -2.00 -2.05
CA SER A 211 16.67 -2.84 -1.80
C SER A 211 18.00 -2.10 -1.97
N GLU A 212 19.01 -2.58 -1.28
CA GLU A 212 20.41 -2.15 -1.40
C GLU A 212 21.32 -3.34 -1.03
N ASP A 213 22.54 -3.36 -1.51
CA ASP A 213 23.55 -4.39 -1.19
C ASP A 213 23.01 -5.84 -1.31
N VAL A 214 22.29 -6.11 -2.40
CA VAL A 214 21.66 -7.41 -2.63
C VAL A 214 22.69 -8.45 -3.07
N THR A 215 22.80 -9.52 -2.29
CA THR A 215 23.70 -10.64 -2.60
C THR A 215 23.05 -11.62 -3.57
N ILE A 216 21.77 -11.94 -3.34
CA ILE A 216 21.03 -12.90 -4.14
C ILE A 216 19.51 -12.68 -4.03
N CYS A 217 18.81 -12.80 -5.14
CA CYS A 217 17.35 -12.82 -5.19
C CYS A 217 16.84 -14.25 -5.26
N ILE A 218 15.70 -14.52 -4.61
CA ILE A 218 15.06 -15.83 -4.61
C ILE A 218 13.61 -15.59 -5.06
N SER A 219 13.19 -16.20 -6.16
CA SER A 219 11.81 -16.10 -6.64
C SER A 219 11.25 -17.46 -7.05
N ASP A 220 9.98 -17.47 -7.42
CA ASP A 220 9.39 -18.60 -8.13
C ASP A 220 9.86 -18.65 -9.61
N ASP A 221 9.34 -19.61 -10.39
CA ASP A 221 9.66 -19.86 -11.80
C ASP A 221 9.00 -18.82 -12.75
N SER A 222 8.87 -17.57 -12.33
CA SER A 222 8.29 -16.50 -13.12
C SER A 222 9.32 -15.84 -14.06
N LYS A 223 8.98 -15.71 -15.34
CA LYS A 223 9.81 -15.02 -16.33
C LYS A 223 9.96 -13.51 -16.05
N LEU A 224 9.16 -12.95 -15.15
CA LEU A 224 9.18 -11.52 -14.82
C LEU A 224 10.48 -11.08 -14.12
N TYR A 225 11.23 -12.02 -13.56
CA TYR A 225 12.47 -11.73 -12.83
C TYR A 225 13.75 -11.94 -13.65
N ASN A 226 13.61 -12.38 -14.91
CA ASN A 226 14.76 -12.57 -15.78
C ASN A 226 15.40 -11.22 -16.13
N ASP A 227 16.72 -11.23 -16.35
CA ASP A 227 17.50 -10.11 -16.87
C ASP A 227 17.60 -8.86 -15.94
N TRP A 228 17.42 -9.06 -14.62
CA TRP A 228 17.54 -7.95 -13.67
C TRP A 228 18.99 -7.56 -13.34
N GLY A 229 19.97 -8.32 -13.79
CA GLY A 229 21.39 -8.09 -13.49
C GLY A 229 21.81 -8.43 -12.06
N THR A 230 20.89 -8.91 -11.23
CA THR A 230 21.15 -9.39 -9.86
C THR A 230 21.15 -10.91 -9.86
N PRO A 231 22.05 -11.59 -9.13
CA PRO A 231 22.03 -13.04 -9.02
C PRO A 231 20.66 -13.56 -8.58
N LEU A 232 20.06 -14.44 -9.38
CA LEU A 232 18.71 -14.97 -9.16
C LEU A 232 18.77 -16.49 -8.96
N GLU A 233 18.21 -16.98 -7.86
CA GLU A 233 17.91 -18.40 -7.66
C GLU A 233 16.41 -18.62 -7.75
N VAL A 234 16.03 -19.62 -8.55
CA VAL A 234 14.63 -19.94 -8.84
C VAL A 234 14.20 -21.20 -8.12
N ASN A 235 13.08 -21.12 -7.41
CA ASN A 235 12.37 -22.26 -6.82
C ASN A 235 11.29 -22.74 -7.79
N SER A 236 11.41 -23.94 -8.35
CA SER A 236 10.39 -24.47 -9.26
C SER A 236 9.35 -25.28 -8.52
N HIS A 237 8.21 -24.67 -8.19
CA HIS A 237 7.07 -25.37 -7.57
C HIS A 237 6.45 -26.43 -8.49
N SER A 238 6.52 -26.24 -9.82
CA SER A 238 6.06 -27.22 -10.80
C SER A 238 6.83 -28.53 -10.73
N LYS A 239 8.11 -28.48 -10.33
CA LYS A 239 9.00 -29.63 -10.13
C LYS A 239 9.05 -30.11 -8.67
N LYS A 240 8.15 -29.59 -7.79
CA LYS A 240 8.17 -29.86 -6.33
C LYS A 240 9.49 -29.51 -5.64
N GLN A 241 10.24 -28.56 -6.18
CA GLN A 241 11.47 -28.06 -5.60
C GLN A 241 11.12 -26.85 -4.73
N TYR A 242 11.07 -27.05 -3.41
CA TYR A 242 10.77 -26.01 -2.42
C TYR A 242 12.01 -25.28 -1.90
N GLN A 243 13.18 -25.73 -2.32
CA GLN A 243 14.47 -25.11 -2.01
C GLN A 243 15.35 -25.10 -3.25
N THR A 244 16.16 -24.06 -3.38
CA THR A 244 17.18 -23.97 -4.43
C THR A 244 18.31 -24.96 -4.16
N LYS A 245 19.23 -25.14 -5.12
CA LYS A 245 20.42 -25.99 -4.96
C LYS A 245 21.26 -25.59 -3.75
N ASN A 246 21.22 -24.31 -3.35
CA ASN A 246 21.92 -23.75 -2.19
C ASN A 246 21.08 -23.74 -0.91
N GLY A 247 19.97 -24.47 -0.87
CA GLY A 247 19.07 -24.59 0.30
C GLY A 247 18.29 -23.31 0.61
N LEU A 248 18.17 -22.40 -0.35
CA LEU A 248 17.38 -21.16 -0.22
C LEU A 248 15.92 -21.42 -0.60
N SER A 249 14.99 -20.67 -0.01
CA SER A 249 13.56 -20.90 -0.18
C SER A 249 12.77 -19.59 -0.22
N SER A 250 11.71 -19.52 -1.03
CA SER A 250 10.69 -18.46 -1.06
C SER A 250 9.73 -18.52 0.14
N ASN A 251 9.78 -19.54 0.99
CA ASN A 251 8.84 -19.73 2.11
C ASN A 251 8.71 -18.52 3.03
N SER A 252 9.75 -17.68 3.14
CA SER A 252 9.73 -16.48 3.99
C SER A 252 8.72 -15.45 3.48
N ILE A 253 8.65 -15.23 2.18
CA ILE A 253 7.68 -14.28 1.58
C ILE A 253 6.28 -14.90 1.51
N GLU A 254 6.16 -16.19 1.21
CA GLU A 254 4.87 -16.90 1.23
C GLU A 254 4.23 -16.87 2.63
N GLY A 255 5.03 -17.11 3.68
CA GLY A 255 4.60 -16.95 5.08
C GLY A 255 4.12 -15.52 5.38
N THR A 256 4.83 -14.51 4.86
CA THR A 256 4.42 -13.10 4.97
C THR A 256 3.06 -12.86 4.32
N PHE A 257 2.83 -13.37 3.12
CA PHE A 257 1.55 -13.24 2.42
C PHE A 257 0.40 -13.96 3.12
N SER A 258 0.64 -15.10 3.77
CA SER A 258 -0.36 -15.76 4.62
C SER A 258 -0.80 -14.85 5.77
N HIS A 259 0.14 -14.21 6.45
CA HIS A 259 -0.16 -13.24 7.50
C HIS A 259 -0.86 -11.99 6.96
N LEU A 260 -0.46 -11.47 5.81
CA LEU A 260 -1.12 -10.35 5.14
C LEU A 260 -2.58 -10.68 4.81
N ARG A 261 -2.86 -11.86 4.23
CA ARG A 261 -4.24 -12.30 3.96
C ARG A 261 -5.09 -12.32 5.23
N THR A 262 -4.52 -12.80 6.33
CA THR A 262 -5.21 -12.82 7.64
C THR A 262 -5.45 -11.40 8.16
N PHE A 263 -4.48 -10.51 8.03
CA PHE A 263 -4.63 -9.08 8.39
C PHE A 263 -5.74 -8.42 7.57
N MET A 264 -5.77 -8.63 6.27
CA MET A 264 -6.74 -8.02 5.35
C MET A 264 -8.17 -8.52 5.53
N ARG A 265 -8.42 -9.64 6.22
CA ARG A 265 -9.79 -10.13 6.51
C ARG A 265 -10.63 -9.14 7.32
N ALA A 266 -10.03 -8.33 8.18
CA ALA A 266 -10.74 -7.29 8.91
C ALA A 266 -11.08 -6.06 8.03
N HIS A 267 -10.55 -5.99 6.79
CA HIS A 267 -10.64 -4.84 5.90
C HIS A 267 -11.30 -5.19 4.56
N ILE A 268 -12.40 -5.96 4.61
CA ILE A 268 -13.09 -6.55 3.44
C ILE A 268 -13.47 -5.50 2.38
N HIS A 269 -13.79 -4.28 2.79
CA HIS A 269 -14.23 -3.19 1.91
C HIS A 269 -13.12 -2.18 1.57
N CYS A 270 -11.86 -2.58 1.66
CA CYS A 270 -10.76 -1.72 1.27
C CYS A 270 -10.91 -1.33 -0.21
N LYS A 271 -11.02 -0.01 -0.49
CA LYS A 271 -10.97 0.52 -1.86
C LYS A 271 -9.56 0.35 -2.40
N GLU A 272 -9.43 0.09 -3.71
CA GLU A 272 -8.15 -0.13 -4.36
C GLU A 272 -7.15 1.01 -4.09
N LYS A 273 -7.56 2.26 -4.29
CA LYS A 273 -6.70 3.42 -4.07
C LYS A 273 -6.10 3.52 -2.67
N TYR A 274 -6.68 2.85 -1.68
CA TYR A 274 -6.21 2.83 -0.29
C TYR A 274 -5.47 1.56 0.10
N LEU A 275 -5.33 0.56 -0.78
CA LEU A 275 -4.71 -0.71 -0.42
C LEU A 275 -3.28 -0.49 0.12
N GLN A 276 -2.49 0.36 -0.52
CA GLN A 276 -1.13 0.66 -0.07
C GLN A 276 -1.07 1.20 1.38
N LEU A 277 -2.07 1.94 1.83
CA LEU A 277 -2.11 2.43 3.22
C LEU A 277 -2.22 1.28 4.23
N TYR A 278 -2.99 0.25 3.90
CA TYR A 278 -3.08 -0.95 4.74
C TYR A 278 -1.79 -1.77 4.70
N LEU A 279 -1.13 -1.83 3.52
CA LEU A 279 0.17 -2.46 3.37
C LEU A 279 1.23 -1.73 4.22
N ASN A 280 1.28 -0.40 4.20
CA ASN A 280 2.19 0.40 5.02
C ASN A 280 2.04 0.05 6.51
N TRP A 281 0.79 -0.01 7.01
CA TRP A 281 0.53 -0.37 8.41
C TRP A 281 0.94 -1.82 8.72
N PHE A 282 0.68 -2.76 7.83
CA PHE A 282 1.11 -4.14 7.97
C PHE A 282 2.64 -4.25 7.99
N VAL A 283 3.33 -3.60 7.05
CA VAL A 283 4.80 -3.57 6.95
C VAL A 283 5.39 -2.97 8.21
N PHE A 284 4.88 -1.84 8.70
CA PHE A 284 5.32 -1.24 9.95
C PHE A 284 5.24 -2.25 11.11
N LYS A 285 4.08 -2.87 11.32
CA LYS A 285 3.90 -3.86 12.40
C LYS A 285 4.80 -5.08 12.24
N TRP A 286 5.05 -5.51 11.01
CA TRP A 286 5.91 -6.65 10.73
C TRP A 286 7.37 -6.35 11.03
N ASN A 287 7.87 -5.23 10.53
CA ASN A 287 9.27 -4.85 10.68
C ASN A 287 9.66 -4.56 12.14
N HIS A 288 8.68 -4.15 12.96
CA HIS A 288 8.88 -3.91 14.40
C HIS A 288 8.42 -5.08 15.30
N ARG A 289 8.03 -6.25 14.74
CA ARG A 289 7.39 -7.35 15.49
C ARG A 289 8.24 -7.97 16.61
N LYS A 290 9.56 -7.81 16.54
CA LYS A 290 10.51 -8.34 17.51
C LYS A 290 10.86 -7.33 18.62
N GLN A 291 10.52 -6.08 18.44
CA GLN A 291 10.80 -4.99 19.39
C GLN A 291 9.84 -5.01 20.59
N SER A 292 10.25 -4.37 21.67
CA SER A 292 9.39 -4.09 22.81
C SER A 292 8.25 -3.14 22.42
N TYR A 293 7.23 -3.03 23.28
CA TYR A 293 6.14 -2.07 23.03
C TYR A 293 6.61 -0.63 23.07
N GLN A 294 7.55 -0.31 23.97
CA GLN A 294 8.10 1.04 24.11
C GLN A 294 8.85 1.44 22.83
N GLU A 295 9.74 0.58 22.35
CA GLU A 295 10.51 0.83 21.11
C GLU A 295 9.57 0.99 19.90
N MET A 296 8.60 0.08 19.75
CA MET A 296 7.65 0.14 18.64
C MET A 296 6.75 1.39 18.74
N PHE A 297 6.31 1.79 19.95
CA PHE A 297 5.55 3.02 20.15
C PHE A 297 6.40 4.25 19.83
N GLY A 298 7.65 4.27 20.28
CA GLY A 298 8.59 5.35 19.95
C GLY A 298 8.78 5.49 18.44
N ALA A 299 9.04 4.38 17.73
CA ALA A 299 9.14 4.36 16.27
C ALA A 299 7.86 4.87 15.59
N LEU A 300 6.69 4.54 16.12
CA LEU A 300 5.42 5.03 15.62
C LEU A 300 5.25 6.54 15.82
N VAL A 301 5.59 7.06 17.01
CA VAL A 301 5.55 8.51 17.26
C VAL A 301 6.53 9.25 16.34
N ASP A 302 7.71 8.70 16.09
CA ASP A 302 8.66 9.23 15.11
C ASP A 302 8.05 9.28 13.70
N CYS A 303 7.33 8.25 13.29
CA CYS A 303 6.61 8.25 12.00
C CYS A 303 5.50 9.31 11.98
N LEU A 304 4.72 9.43 13.05
CA LEU A 304 3.64 10.42 13.18
C LEU A 304 4.17 11.86 13.17
N ALA A 305 5.39 12.08 13.62
CA ALA A 305 6.05 13.39 13.69
C ALA A 305 6.72 13.82 12.38
N LYS A 306 6.81 12.95 11.36
CA LYS A 306 7.46 13.27 10.06
C LYS A 306 6.65 14.25 9.19
N GLY A 307 5.38 14.48 9.49
CA GLY A 307 4.56 15.38 8.71
C GLY A 307 3.10 15.40 9.12
N THR A 308 2.37 16.33 8.53
CA THR A 308 0.94 16.50 8.76
C THR A 308 0.12 15.67 7.79
N CYS A 309 -1.04 15.18 8.23
CA CYS A 309 -2.00 14.49 7.40
C CYS A 309 -3.37 15.16 7.53
N ARG A 310 -3.78 15.87 6.47
CA ARG A 310 -5.08 16.54 6.40
C ARG A 310 -6.13 15.61 5.81
N TYR A 311 -7.40 15.92 6.02
CA TYR A 311 -8.52 15.16 5.44
C TYR A 311 -8.43 15.10 3.91
N ARG A 312 -8.06 16.21 3.28
CA ARG A 312 -7.87 16.30 1.83
C ARG A 312 -6.79 15.32 1.33
N ASP A 313 -5.67 15.21 2.05
CA ASP A 313 -4.58 14.32 1.68
C ASP A 313 -5.06 12.84 1.66
N VAL A 314 -6.00 12.47 2.56
CA VAL A 314 -6.63 11.15 2.56
C VAL A 314 -7.60 10.97 1.39
N LEU A 315 -8.39 12.00 1.06
CA LEU A 315 -9.36 11.91 -0.04
C LEU A 315 -8.67 11.80 -1.40
N GLU A 316 -7.60 12.56 -1.60
CA GLU A 316 -6.82 12.63 -2.84
C GLU A 316 -5.79 11.50 -2.95
N TYR A 317 -5.61 10.71 -1.88
CA TYR A 317 -4.65 9.62 -1.89
C TYR A 317 -5.00 8.59 -2.97
N ASP A 318 -4.02 8.30 -3.82
CA ASP A 318 -4.09 7.25 -4.83
C ASP A 318 -2.67 6.66 -5.04
N ALA A 319 -2.47 5.43 -4.57
CA ALA A 319 -1.19 4.75 -4.69
C ALA A 319 -0.77 4.50 -6.14
N LEU A 320 -1.75 4.32 -7.03
CA LEU A 320 -1.55 4.00 -8.44
C LEU A 320 -1.63 5.23 -9.37
N LYS A 321 -1.66 6.45 -8.82
CA LYS A 321 -1.79 7.68 -9.61
C LYS A 321 -0.74 7.75 -10.74
N LYS A 322 0.51 7.48 -10.43
CA LYS A 322 1.62 7.49 -11.38
C LYS A 322 1.43 6.50 -12.55
N TYR A 323 0.96 5.29 -12.23
CA TYR A 323 0.67 4.27 -13.23
C TYR A 323 -0.51 4.66 -14.10
N ARG A 324 -1.58 5.20 -13.52
CA ARG A 324 -2.76 5.68 -14.28
C ARG A 324 -2.42 6.87 -15.19
N GLU A 325 -1.57 7.78 -14.75
CA GLU A 325 -1.08 8.88 -15.58
C GLU A 325 -0.25 8.36 -16.76
N ARG A 326 0.63 7.38 -16.54
CA ARG A 326 1.39 6.70 -17.60
C ARG A 326 0.46 5.99 -18.60
N GLU A 327 -0.51 5.21 -18.12
CA GLU A 327 -1.49 4.54 -19.00
C GLU A 327 -2.34 5.53 -19.80
N ALA A 328 -2.77 6.63 -19.18
CA ALA A 328 -3.51 7.67 -19.87
C ALA A 328 -2.66 8.33 -20.97
N GLN A 329 -1.38 8.58 -20.72
CA GLN A 329 -0.46 9.13 -21.71
C GLN A 329 -0.25 8.17 -22.88
N ILE A 330 -0.07 6.88 -22.61
CA ILE A 330 0.04 5.84 -23.66
C ILE A 330 -1.22 5.80 -24.50
N LYS A 331 -2.41 5.76 -23.89
CA LYS A 331 -3.68 5.77 -24.60
C LYS A 331 -3.83 7.03 -25.47
N GLN A 332 -3.44 8.19 -24.98
CA GLN A 332 -3.48 9.44 -25.73
C GLN A 332 -2.54 9.40 -26.93
N ASN A 333 -1.33 8.87 -26.76
CA ASN A 333 -0.38 8.72 -27.84
C ASN A 333 -0.88 7.74 -28.92
N ILE A 334 -1.47 6.61 -28.51
CA ILE A 334 -2.11 5.65 -29.42
C ILE A 334 -3.25 6.31 -30.20
N GLN A 335 -4.12 7.08 -29.54
CA GLN A 335 -5.21 7.79 -30.21
C GLN A 335 -4.70 8.81 -31.23
N LYS A 336 -3.63 9.56 -30.92
CA LYS A 336 -2.98 10.47 -31.85
C LYS A 336 -2.44 9.73 -33.07
N GLN A 337 -1.75 8.60 -32.89
CA GLN A 337 -1.23 7.78 -33.94
C GLN A 337 -2.35 7.20 -34.85
N LEU A 338 -3.43 6.72 -34.19
CA LEU A 338 -4.62 6.23 -34.91
C LEU A 338 -5.30 7.34 -35.72
N GLN A 339 -5.32 8.58 -35.20
CA GLN A 339 -5.86 9.72 -35.92
C GLN A 339 -5.03 10.05 -37.17
N VAL A 340 -3.69 10.09 -37.01
CA VAL A 340 -2.77 10.29 -38.15
C VAL A 340 -2.94 9.17 -39.23
N LEU A 341 -3.07 7.92 -38.79
CA LEU A 341 -3.34 6.82 -39.67
C LEU A 341 -4.68 6.94 -40.40
N LYS A 342 -5.74 7.35 -39.70
CA LYS A 342 -7.05 7.61 -40.28
C LYS A 342 -6.99 8.70 -41.39
N GLU A 343 -6.27 9.79 -41.11
CA GLU A 343 -6.06 10.87 -42.07
C GLU A 343 -5.27 10.40 -43.31
N ALA A 344 -4.20 9.62 -43.09
CA ALA A 344 -3.43 9.01 -44.19
C ALA A 344 -4.26 8.04 -45.02
N LEU A 345 -5.25 7.37 -44.43
CA LEU A 345 -6.13 6.41 -45.07
C LEU A 345 -7.25 7.03 -45.89
N GLN A 346 -7.71 8.23 -45.55
CA GLN A 346 -8.62 9.01 -46.41
C GLN A 346 -7.98 9.37 -47.76
N MET A 347 -6.64 9.19 -47.84
CA MET A 347 -5.87 9.39 -49.07
C MET A 347 -5.66 8.09 -49.92
N GLU A 348 -6.41 7.00 -49.65
CA GLU A 348 -6.42 5.72 -50.42
C GLU A 348 -5.12 4.90 -50.44
N VAL A 349 -4.18 5.09 -49.52
CA VAL A 349 -2.84 4.51 -49.67
C VAL A 349 -2.61 3.21 -48.87
N VAL A 350 -3.35 2.89 -47.81
CA VAL A 350 -3.05 1.71 -46.94
C VAL A 350 -4.31 0.91 -46.60
N LYS A 351 -4.31 -0.40 -46.89
CA LYS A 351 -5.40 -1.32 -46.53
C LYS A 351 -5.18 -2.06 -45.19
N TYR A 352 -3.94 -2.18 -44.74
CA TYR A 352 -3.56 -2.92 -43.54
C TYR A 352 -2.48 -2.16 -42.75
N VAL A 353 -2.51 -2.29 -41.43
CA VAL A 353 -1.51 -1.72 -40.54
C VAL A 353 -0.99 -2.79 -39.60
N GLU A 354 0.34 -2.89 -39.45
CA GLU A 354 0.98 -3.75 -38.47
C GLU A 354 1.13 -2.99 -37.11
N TRP A 355 0.65 -3.63 -36.05
CA TRP A 355 0.77 -3.08 -34.69
C TRP A 355 1.13 -4.20 -33.70
N ASN A 356 2.21 -4.03 -32.98
CA ASN A 356 2.73 -5.04 -32.05
C ASN A 356 2.90 -6.44 -32.66
N GLY A 357 3.39 -6.53 -33.88
CA GLY A 357 3.58 -7.80 -34.60
C GLY A 357 2.29 -8.46 -35.08
N ARG A 358 1.19 -7.72 -35.19
CA ARG A 358 -0.09 -8.20 -35.75
C ARG A 358 -0.62 -7.24 -36.80
N TRP A 359 -1.25 -7.80 -37.84
CA TRP A 359 -1.86 -7.06 -38.90
C TRP A 359 -3.34 -6.77 -38.63
N TYR A 360 -3.80 -5.56 -38.93
CA TYR A 360 -5.17 -5.12 -38.72
C TYR A 360 -5.73 -4.50 -40.00
N THR A 361 -7.01 -4.79 -40.31
CA THR A 361 -7.69 -4.14 -41.45
C THR A 361 -8.19 -2.75 -41.01
N ILE A 362 -8.19 -1.84 -41.98
CA ILE A 362 -8.51 -0.44 -41.81
C ILE A 362 -10.00 -0.18 -41.67
N GLU A 363 -10.85 -1.02 -42.23
CA GLU A 363 -12.31 -0.89 -42.19
C GLU A 363 -12.88 -0.94 -40.77
N ASN A 364 -12.11 -1.48 -39.79
CA ASN A 364 -12.52 -1.63 -38.40
C ASN A 364 -11.59 -0.95 -37.40
N ILE A 365 -11.03 0.23 -37.73
CA ILE A 365 -10.14 0.97 -36.80
C ILE A 365 -10.81 1.32 -35.44
N ASN A 366 -12.14 1.41 -35.37
CA ASN A 366 -12.85 1.59 -34.08
C ASN A 366 -12.95 0.30 -33.26
N ASN A 367 -12.71 -0.87 -33.91
CA ASN A 367 -12.67 -2.20 -33.28
C ASN A 367 -11.50 -2.96 -33.90
N LEU A 368 -10.24 -2.61 -33.56
CA LEU A 368 -9.04 -3.29 -34.06
C LEU A 368 -9.19 -4.81 -33.88
N VAL A 369 -9.57 -5.49 -34.95
CA VAL A 369 -9.67 -6.95 -35.01
C VAL A 369 -8.44 -7.46 -35.71
N PRO A 370 -7.64 -8.37 -35.11
CA PRO A 370 -6.54 -9.02 -35.79
C PRO A 370 -7.08 -9.75 -37.04
N THR A 371 -6.40 -9.59 -38.19
CA THR A 371 -6.64 -10.46 -39.33
C THR A 371 -6.00 -11.80 -39.02
N ASP A 372 -6.80 -12.85 -38.86
CA ASP A 372 -6.30 -14.22 -38.76
C ASP A 372 -5.52 -14.52 -40.03
N GLY A 373 -4.18 -14.66 -39.91
CA GLY A 373 -3.28 -15.13 -40.94
C GLY A 373 -3.04 -16.63 -40.77
#